data_c363f86732d688b9516fc41673568ad8
#
_entry.id   c363f86732d688b9516fc41673568ad8
#
_cell.length_a   1.000
_cell.length_b   1.000
_cell.length_c   1.000
_cell.angle_alpha   90.00
_cell.angle_beta   90.00
_cell.angle_gamma   90.00
#
_symmetry.space_group_name_H-M   'P 1'
#
loop_
_entity.id
_entity.type
_entity.pdbx_description
1 polymer ?
#
loop_
_entity_poly.entity_id
_entity_poly.type
_entity_poly.pdbx_seq_one_letter_code
_entity_poly.pdbx_strand_id
1 'polypeptide(L)'
;GMSMYPLAKATGGKHFTVAADDDKLAFCPLQFLESKSDRAWAMEWIDTILALNNVETTPAQRNEIGNAIMSMHASGARTLSEFSVTIQDEAIREAIRQYTVDGNMGHLLDAEEDGLSLTDFTVFEIEELMNLGEKYALPTLLYLFRRIERSLKGQPAVIILDEAWLMLGHPAFRAKIREWLKVLRKANCLVLMATQSLSDAANSGILDVIVESTATKIFLPNVYARDEDTAALYRRMGLNARQIEILATAIPKRQYYYVSEN
;
A
#
# COMPACT_ATOMS: atom_id res chain seq x y z
N GLY A 1 -8.59 13.46 1.00
CA GLY A 1 -8.74 14.89 1.09
C GLY A 1 -7.85 15.57 2.09
N MET A 2 -7.69 16.87 1.97
CA MET A 2 -6.80 17.70 2.81
C MET A 2 -7.12 17.73 4.32
N SER A 3 -7.97 16.85 4.84
CA SER A 3 -8.41 16.85 6.24
C SER A 3 -7.28 16.60 7.25
N MET A 4 -6.24 15.86 6.85
CA MET A 4 -5.11 15.53 7.73
C MET A 4 -3.95 16.54 7.65
N TYR A 5 -3.96 17.45 6.67
CA TYR A 5 -2.92 18.47 6.52
C TYR A 5 -2.79 19.39 7.75
N PRO A 6 -3.89 19.97 8.31
CA PRO A 6 -3.79 20.80 9.52
C PRO A 6 -3.23 20.03 10.71
N LEU A 7 -3.58 18.75 10.85
CA LEU A 7 -3.09 17.91 11.94
C LEU A 7 -1.59 17.63 11.78
N ALA A 8 -1.13 17.29 10.58
CA ALA A 8 0.28 17.10 10.30
C ALA A 8 1.10 18.36 10.62
N LYS A 9 0.61 19.53 10.22
CA LYS A 9 1.24 20.82 10.55
C LYS A 9 1.28 21.08 12.04
N ALA A 10 0.18 20.85 12.76
CA ALA A 10 0.09 21.11 14.21
C ALA A 10 1.00 20.19 15.03
N THR A 11 1.26 18.98 14.57
CA THR A 11 2.13 17.99 15.25
C THR A 11 3.60 18.09 14.85
N GLY A 12 3.97 18.99 13.92
CA GLY A 12 5.31 19.03 13.35
C GLY A 12 5.62 17.85 12.42
N GLY A 13 4.60 17.13 12.00
CA GLY A 13 4.69 16.01 11.07
C GLY A 13 4.81 16.44 9.62
N LYS A 14 4.84 15.46 8.72
CA LYS A 14 4.90 15.67 7.27
C LYS A 14 3.63 15.23 6.59
N HIS A 15 3.28 15.94 5.54
CA HIS A 15 2.18 15.63 4.64
C HIS A 15 2.71 15.63 3.21
N PHE A 16 2.49 14.52 2.51
CA PHE A 16 2.88 14.31 1.12
C PHE A 16 1.64 14.05 0.29
N THR A 17 1.48 14.77 -0.82
CA THR A 17 0.48 14.48 -1.84
C THR A 17 1.18 13.75 -2.99
N VAL A 18 1.10 12.43 -3.00
CA VAL A 18 1.89 11.59 -3.91
C VAL A 18 1.39 11.74 -5.34
N ALA A 19 2.32 12.03 -6.26
CA ALA A 19 2.06 12.24 -7.69
C ALA A 19 1.23 13.50 -8.02
N ALA A 20 1.18 14.49 -7.14
CA ALA A 20 0.62 15.80 -7.48
C ALA A 20 1.56 16.57 -8.41
N ASP A 21 1.00 17.40 -9.30
CA ASP A 21 1.77 18.15 -10.30
C ASP A 21 2.84 19.08 -9.68
N ASP A 22 2.56 19.63 -8.50
CA ASP A 22 3.46 20.54 -7.78
C ASP A 22 4.37 19.80 -6.77
N ASP A 23 4.26 18.48 -6.65
CA ASP A 23 5.05 17.71 -5.67
C ASP A 23 6.46 17.42 -6.21
N LYS A 24 7.45 17.74 -5.39
CA LYS A 24 8.85 17.41 -5.65
C LYS A 24 9.22 16.03 -5.06
N LEU A 25 8.24 15.27 -4.58
CA LEU A 25 8.48 13.96 -4.02
C LEU A 25 8.87 12.99 -5.14
N ALA A 26 10.09 12.50 -5.05
CA ALA A 26 10.62 11.51 -5.96
C ALA A 26 11.25 10.36 -5.17
N PHE A 27 11.14 9.17 -5.69
CA PHE A 27 11.57 7.94 -5.05
C PHE A 27 12.72 7.28 -5.79
N CYS A 28 13.58 6.59 -5.03
CA CYS A 28 14.63 5.71 -5.52
C CYS A 28 14.34 4.26 -5.08
N PRO A 29 13.46 3.52 -5.77
CA PRO A 29 13.00 2.21 -5.31
C PRO A 29 14.10 1.17 -5.17
N LEU A 30 15.19 1.29 -5.93
CA LEU A 30 16.33 0.39 -5.88
C LEU A 30 17.48 0.88 -4.98
N GLN A 31 17.23 1.91 -4.13
CA GLN A 31 18.27 2.45 -3.26
C GLN A 31 18.84 1.45 -2.25
N PHE A 32 18.06 0.44 -1.85
CA PHE A 32 18.47 -0.58 -0.89
C PHE A 32 18.77 -1.88 -1.60
N LEU A 33 20.05 -2.23 -1.73
CA LEU A 33 20.51 -3.48 -2.34
C LEU A 33 21.57 -4.20 -1.49
N GLU A 34 21.84 -3.74 -0.27
CA GLU A 34 22.95 -4.23 0.56
C GLU A 34 22.70 -5.65 1.06
N SER A 35 21.50 -5.94 1.55
CA SER A 35 21.15 -7.26 2.05
C SER A 35 20.57 -8.18 0.97
N LYS A 36 20.66 -9.50 1.20
CA LYS A 36 19.98 -10.49 0.34
C LYS A 36 18.46 -10.26 0.28
N SER A 37 17.87 -9.87 1.42
CA SER A 37 16.43 -9.56 1.50
C SER A 37 16.06 -8.31 0.68
N ASP A 38 16.91 -7.28 0.67
CA ASP A 38 16.67 -6.08 -0.13
C ASP A 38 16.73 -6.39 -1.63
N ARG A 39 17.73 -7.18 -2.05
CA ARG A 39 17.83 -7.61 -3.46
C ARG A 39 16.66 -8.51 -3.88
N ALA A 40 16.21 -9.42 -3.01
CA ALA A 40 15.03 -10.24 -3.28
C ALA A 40 13.79 -9.37 -3.46
N TRP A 41 13.58 -8.40 -2.57
CA TRP A 41 12.48 -7.45 -2.71
C TRP A 41 12.56 -6.65 -4.02
N ALA A 42 13.74 -6.17 -4.39
CA ALA A 42 13.93 -5.43 -5.64
C ALA A 42 13.56 -6.28 -6.88
N MET A 43 13.96 -7.56 -6.89
CA MET A 43 13.58 -8.49 -7.96
C MET A 43 12.07 -8.71 -8.04
N GLU A 44 11.39 -8.93 -6.91
CA GLU A 44 9.93 -9.09 -6.86
C GLU A 44 9.19 -7.82 -7.28
N TRP A 45 9.73 -6.66 -6.91
CA TRP A 45 9.16 -5.37 -7.30
C TRP A 45 9.29 -5.15 -8.82
N ILE A 46 10.43 -5.47 -9.42
CA ILE A 46 10.62 -5.44 -10.88
C ILE A 46 9.69 -6.45 -11.56
N ASP A 47 9.60 -7.68 -11.08
CA ASP A 47 8.65 -8.69 -11.61
C ASP A 47 7.20 -8.18 -11.58
N THR A 48 6.81 -7.46 -10.52
CA THR A 48 5.47 -6.85 -10.43
C THR A 48 5.27 -5.78 -11.52
N ILE A 49 6.25 -4.92 -11.75
CA ILE A 49 6.20 -3.92 -12.84
C ILE A 49 6.04 -4.62 -14.20
N LEU A 50 6.81 -5.67 -14.45
CA LEU A 50 6.76 -6.42 -15.70
C LEU A 50 5.38 -7.05 -15.91
N ALA A 51 4.81 -7.69 -14.88
CA ALA A 51 3.47 -8.26 -14.91
C ALA A 51 2.38 -7.20 -15.21
N LEU A 52 2.49 -6.00 -14.61
CA LEU A 52 1.60 -4.87 -14.88
C LEU A 52 1.69 -4.35 -16.33
N ASN A 53 2.79 -4.66 -17.01
CA ASN A 53 3.02 -4.36 -18.42
C ASN A 53 2.81 -5.57 -19.34
N ASN A 54 2.12 -6.61 -18.86
CA ASN A 54 1.83 -7.85 -19.57
C ASN A 54 3.09 -8.64 -20.00
N VAL A 55 4.18 -8.50 -19.26
CA VAL A 55 5.41 -9.28 -19.46
C VAL A 55 5.47 -10.35 -18.35
N GLU A 56 5.19 -11.60 -18.72
CA GLU A 56 5.41 -12.76 -17.87
C GLU A 56 6.87 -13.21 -17.98
N THR A 57 7.62 -13.11 -16.88
CA THR A 57 9.05 -13.40 -16.89
C THR A 57 9.34 -14.90 -16.99
N THR A 58 10.18 -15.26 -17.96
CA THR A 58 10.77 -16.61 -18.06
C THR A 58 11.88 -16.79 -17.02
N PRO A 59 12.30 -18.03 -16.74
CA PRO A 59 13.45 -18.27 -15.85
C PRO A 59 14.75 -17.59 -16.31
N ALA A 60 14.97 -17.47 -17.63
CA ALA A 60 16.15 -16.78 -18.18
C ALA A 60 16.10 -15.27 -17.89
N GLN A 61 14.95 -14.65 -18.09
CA GLN A 61 14.73 -13.23 -17.79
C GLN A 61 14.85 -12.93 -16.28
N ARG A 62 14.36 -13.82 -15.41
CA ARG A 62 14.56 -13.69 -13.95
C ARG A 62 16.03 -13.76 -13.56
N ASN A 63 16.80 -14.64 -14.18
CA ASN A 63 18.26 -14.69 -13.97
C ASN A 63 18.92 -13.40 -14.44
N GLU A 64 18.51 -12.85 -15.57
CA GLU A 64 19.04 -11.57 -16.07
C GLU A 64 18.74 -10.42 -15.10
N ILE A 65 17.49 -10.31 -14.61
CA ILE A 65 17.10 -9.34 -13.58
C ILE A 65 17.97 -9.52 -12.33
N GLY A 66 18.13 -10.74 -11.85
CA GLY A 66 18.98 -11.05 -10.69
C GLY A 66 20.42 -10.59 -10.89
N ASN A 67 21.01 -10.86 -12.04
CA ASN A 67 22.38 -10.44 -12.39
C ASN A 67 22.48 -8.91 -12.47
N ALA A 68 21.49 -8.25 -13.05
CA ALA A 68 21.41 -6.79 -13.12
C ALA A 68 21.39 -6.16 -11.73
N ILE A 69 20.53 -6.64 -10.82
CA ILE A 69 20.45 -6.19 -9.43
C ILE A 69 21.78 -6.43 -8.68
N MET A 70 22.46 -7.56 -8.91
CA MET A 70 23.77 -7.82 -8.32
C MET A 70 24.85 -6.88 -8.86
N SER A 71 24.83 -6.58 -10.18
CA SER A 71 25.72 -5.62 -10.78
C SER A 71 25.52 -4.20 -10.26
N MET A 72 24.27 -3.77 -10.10
CA MET A 72 23.93 -2.48 -9.49
C MET A 72 24.41 -2.39 -8.04
N HIS A 73 24.22 -3.45 -7.25
CA HIS A 73 24.76 -3.50 -5.90
C HIS A 73 26.28 -3.31 -5.87
N ALA A 74 27.01 -3.96 -6.78
CA ALA A 74 28.46 -3.88 -6.84
C ALA A 74 28.98 -2.52 -7.34
N SER A 75 28.28 -1.89 -8.30
CA SER A 75 28.67 -0.60 -8.91
C SER A 75 28.21 0.63 -8.09
N GLY A 76 27.23 0.46 -7.21
CA GLY A 76 26.58 1.58 -6.53
C GLY A 76 25.43 2.24 -7.31
N ALA A 77 25.07 1.73 -8.49
CA ALA A 77 23.92 2.18 -9.28
C ALA A 77 22.61 1.90 -8.55
N ARG A 78 21.62 2.80 -8.65
CA ARG A 78 20.36 2.71 -7.89
C ARG A 78 19.11 3.14 -8.64
N THR A 79 19.23 3.73 -9.82
CA THR A 79 18.08 4.22 -10.60
C THR A 79 17.52 3.15 -11.53
N LEU A 80 16.26 3.29 -11.93
CA LEU A 80 15.65 2.41 -12.95
C LEU A 80 16.27 2.62 -14.33
N SER A 81 16.71 3.83 -14.64
CA SER A 81 17.46 4.12 -15.85
C SER A 81 18.77 3.32 -15.89
N GLU A 82 19.54 3.30 -14.81
CA GLU A 82 20.76 2.49 -14.69
C GLU A 82 20.46 0.99 -14.76
N PHE A 83 19.37 0.52 -14.13
CA PHE A 83 18.90 -0.85 -14.27
C PHE A 83 18.63 -1.20 -15.73
N SER A 84 17.87 -0.35 -16.43
CA SER A 84 17.48 -0.56 -17.84
C SER A 84 18.70 -0.71 -18.77
N VAL A 85 19.77 0.03 -18.51
CA VAL A 85 21.02 -0.06 -19.30
C VAL A 85 21.72 -1.41 -19.11
N THR A 86 21.56 -2.06 -17.97
CA THR A 86 22.19 -3.37 -17.69
C THR A 86 21.42 -4.55 -18.28
N ILE A 87 20.19 -4.36 -18.70
CA ILE A 87 19.29 -5.36 -19.27
C ILE A 87 19.48 -5.46 -20.78
N GLN A 88 19.60 -6.68 -21.31
CA GLN A 88 19.69 -6.95 -22.76
C GLN A 88 18.32 -7.30 -23.36
N ASP A 89 17.44 -7.95 -22.58
CA ASP A 89 16.09 -8.33 -23.01
C ASP A 89 15.25 -7.08 -23.35
N GLU A 90 14.78 -7.01 -24.61
CA GLU A 90 14.04 -5.86 -25.11
C GLU A 90 12.66 -5.71 -24.45
N ALA A 91 11.99 -6.82 -24.16
CA ALA A 91 10.67 -6.79 -23.53
C ALA A 91 10.74 -6.22 -22.10
N ILE A 92 11.78 -6.57 -21.35
CA ILE A 92 12.04 -6.01 -20.02
C ILE A 92 12.32 -4.52 -20.13
N ARG A 93 13.22 -4.11 -21.03
CA ARG A 93 13.56 -2.69 -21.19
C ARG A 93 12.36 -1.85 -21.59
N GLU A 94 11.54 -2.31 -22.52
CA GLU A 94 10.35 -1.57 -22.95
C GLU A 94 9.31 -1.45 -21.83
N ALA A 95 9.10 -2.51 -21.06
CA ALA A 95 8.20 -2.48 -19.92
C ALA A 95 8.65 -1.51 -18.80
N ILE A 96 9.96 -1.42 -18.56
CA ILE A 96 10.55 -0.55 -17.52
C ILE A 96 10.62 0.91 -17.99
N ARG A 97 10.77 1.18 -19.28
CA ARG A 97 11.03 2.50 -19.85
C ARG A 97 10.09 3.60 -19.35
N GLN A 98 8.80 3.30 -19.18
CA GLN A 98 7.85 4.30 -18.71
C GLN A 98 8.09 4.77 -17.27
N TYR A 99 8.89 4.04 -16.48
CA TYR A 99 9.25 4.36 -15.09
C TYR A 99 10.67 4.96 -14.99
N THR A 100 11.40 5.06 -16.09
CA THR A 100 12.71 5.73 -16.17
C THR A 100 12.55 7.22 -16.51
N VAL A 101 13.64 7.96 -16.49
CA VAL A 101 13.69 9.39 -16.86
C VAL A 101 13.10 9.69 -18.24
N ASP A 102 13.09 8.72 -19.14
CA ASP A 102 12.51 8.83 -20.50
C ASP A 102 11.00 8.62 -20.53
N GLY A 103 10.39 8.21 -19.42
CA GLY A 103 8.97 7.86 -19.32
C GLY A 103 8.17 8.75 -18.41
N ASN A 104 6.84 8.58 -18.45
CA ASN A 104 5.89 9.44 -17.73
C ASN A 104 6.03 9.38 -16.20
N MET A 105 6.56 8.28 -15.65
CA MET A 105 6.70 8.07 -14.20
C MET A 105 8.12 8.25 -13.68
N GLY A 106 9.07 8.58 -14.55
CA GLY A 106 10.46 8.75 -14.16
C GLY A 106 10.65 9.87 -13.13
N HIS A 107 9.88 10.94 -13.24
CA HIS A 107 9.90 12.04 -12.27
C HIS A 107 9.55 11.58 -10.84
N LEU A 108 8.78 10.49 -10.70
CA LEU A 108 8.36 9.96 -9.40
C LEU A 108 9.21 8.76 -8.94
N LEU A 109 9.65 7.88 -9.85
CA LEU A 109 10.22 6.57 -9.50
C LEU A 109 11.68 6.36 -9.91
N ASP A 110 12.33 7.34 -10.53
CA ASP A 110 13.69 7.21 -11.06
C ASP A 110 14.65 8.28 -10.50
N ALA A 111 14.46 8.66 -9.24
CA ALA A 111 15.33 9.61 -8.58
C ALA A 111 16.69 8.96 -8.20
N GLU A 112 17.75 9.75 -8.25
CA GLU A 112 19.08 9.34 -7.74
C GLU A 112 19.07 9.21 -6.22
N GLU A 113 18.32 10.08 -5.54
CA GLU A 113 18.13 10.08 -4.09
C GLU A 113 16.65 10.06 -3.74
N ASP A 114 16.31 9.31 -2.71
CA ASP A 114 14.94 9.22 -2.22
C ASP A 114 14.55 10.46 -1.43
N GLY A 115 13.59 11.21 -1.96
CA GLY A 115 13.05 12.41 -1.30
C GLY A 115 12.16 12.13 -0.08
N LEU A 116 11.86 10.86 0.22
CA LEU A 116 10.99 10.48 1.32
C LEU A 116 11.72 10.49 2.66
N SER A 117 11.29 11.36 3.54
CA SER A 117 11.70 11.37 4.95
C SER A 117 10.48 11.12 5.84
N LEU A 118 10.45 9.98 6.51
CA LEU A 118 9.44 9.65 7.51
C LEU A 118 9.75 10.35 8.82
N THR A 119 8.71 10.87 9.47
CA THR A 119 8.73 11.48 10.81
C THR A 119 7.79 10.72 11.73
N ASP A 120 7.70 11.12 13.00
CA ASP A 120 6.81 10.52 13.97
C ASP A 120 5.33 10.59 13.56
N PHE A 121 4.98 11.60 12.77
CA PHE A 121 3.66 11.72 12.16
C PHE A 121 3.80 12.03 10.67
N THR A 122 3.44 11.07 9.83
CA THR A 122 3.54 11.23 8.37
C THR A 122 2.23 10.86 7.71
N VAL A 123 1.75 11.71 6.82
CA VAL A 123 0.51 11.52 6.05
C VAL A 123 0.87 11.40 4.57
N PHE A 124 0.31 10.39 3.92
CA PHE A 124 0.34 10.23 2.46
C PHE A 124 -1.07 10.39 1.91
N GLU A 125 -1.27 11.39 1.09
CA GLU A 125 -2.46 11.56 0.28
C GLU A 125 -2.19 10.93 -1.09
N ILE A 126 -2.98 9.92 -1.43
CA ILE A 126 -2.71 9.06 -2.59
C ILE A 126 -3.80 9.15 -3.67
N GLU A 127 -4.73 10.10 -3.56
CA GLU A 127 -5.84 10.25 -4.49
C GLU A 127 -5.34 10.49 -5.93
N GLU A 128 -4.42 11.44 -6.10
CA GLU A 128 -3.82 11.73 -7.41
C GLU A 128 -3.06 10.53 -7.98
N LEU A 129 -2.31 9.82 -7.13
CA LEU A 129 -1.63 8.60 -7.53
C LEU A 129 -2.62 7.52 -8.03
N MET A 130 -3.75 7.34 -7.33
CA MET A 130 -4.76 6.35 -7.71
C MET A 130 -5.44 6.69 -9.04
N ASN A 131 -5.59 7.98 -9.34
CA ASN A 131 -6.15 8.45 -10.61
C ASN A 131 -5.26 8.12 -11.83
N LEU A 132 -3.97 7.88 -11.63
CA LEU A 132 -3.05 7.46 -12.70
C LEU A 132 -3.29 6.00 -13.15
N GLY A 133 -4.05 5.23 -12.39
CA GLY A 133 -4.35 3.81 -12.65
C GLY A 133 -3.34 2.84 -12.04
N GLU A 134 -3.75 1.56 -11.97
CA GLU A 134 -3.00 0.50 -11.25
C GLU A 134 -1.56 0.35 -11.69
N LYS A 135 -1.30 0.48 -12.98
CA LYS A 135 0.02 0.34 -13.60
C LYS A 135 1.08 1.26 -12.96
N TYR A 136 0.65 2.44 -12.54
CA TYR A 136 1.52 3.45 -11.95
C TYR A 136 1.38 3.52 -10.42
N ALA A 137 0.17 3.37 -9.93
CA ALA A 137 -0.11 3.44 -8.51
C ALA A 137 0.51 2.27 -7.72
N LEU A 138 0.41 1.05 -8.23
CA LEU A 138 0.83 -0.13 -7.50
C LEU A 138 2.35 -0.18 -7.23
N PRO A 139 3.25 0.06 -8.20
CA PRO A 139 4.68 0.11 -7.92
C PRO A 139 5.06 1.14 -6.87
N THR A 140 4.44 2.32 -6.94
CA THR A 140 4.65 3.41 -5.98
C THR A 140 4.18 3.03 -4.57
N LEU A 141 2.99 2.46 -4.43
CA LEU A 141 2.45 2.02 -3.16
C LEU A 141 3.26 0.88 -2.53
N LEU A 142 3.69 -0.10 -3.32
CA LEU A 142 4.56 -1.18 -2.84
C LEU A 142 5.89 -0.63 -2.31
N TYR A 143 6.44 0.37 -2.97
CA TYR A 143 7.63 1.03 -2.49
C TYR A 143 7.38 1.83 -1.20
N LEU A 144 6.31 2.61 -1.12
CA LEU A 144 5.93 3.31 0.12
C LEU A 144 5.77 2.33 1.29
N PHE A 145 5.14 1.18 1.06
CA PHE A 145 5.03 0.14 2.07
C PHE A 145 6.38 -0.40 2.50
N ARG A 146 7.30 -0.64 1.55
CA ARG A 146 8.67 -1.03 1.87
C ARG A 146 9.37 0.00 2.75
N ARG A 147 9.20 1.29 2.47
CA ARG A 147 9.78 2.37 3.26
C ARG A 147 9.22 2.40 4.68
N ILE A 148 7.91 2.23 4.84
CA ILE A 148 7.25 2.15 6.14
C ILE A 148 7.78 0.92 6.91
N GLU A 149 7.78 -0.27 6.31
CA GLU A 149 8.32 -1.49 6.95
C GLU A 149 9.74 -1.30 7.45
N ARG A 150 10.60 -0.71 6.65
CA ARG A 150 12.00 -0.44 7.01
C ARG A 150 12.15 0.57 8.16
N SER A 151 11.17 1.43 8.37
CA SER A 151 11.16 2.39 9.48
C SER A 151 10.80 1.77 10.83
N LEU A 152 10.15 0.60 10.82
CA LEU A 152 9.72 -0.10 12.03
C LEU A 152 10.90 -0.87 12.63
N LYS A 153 11.39 -0.36 13.77
CA LYS A 153 12.53 -0.94 14.52
C LYS A 153 12.12 -1.54 15.86
N GLY A 154 10.80 -1.81 16.04
CA GLY A 154 10.23 -2.31 17.29
C GLY A 154 9.64 -1.24 18.21
N GLN A 155 9.77 0.04 17.87
CA GLN A 155 9.04 1.12 18.54
C GLN A 155 7.53 0.96 18.32
N PRO A 156 6.68 1.40 19.27
CA PRO A 156 5.24 1.44 19.04
C PRO A 156 4.91 2.31 17.81
N ALA A 157 4.12 1.76 16.90
CA ALA A 157 3.72 2.45 15.69
C ALA A 157 2.23 2.22 15.39
N VAL A 158 1.62 3.14 14.68
CA VAL A 158 0.24 3.02 14.19
C VAL A 158 0.22 3.35 12.69
N ILE A 159 -0.33 2.46 11.91
CA ILE A 159 -0.61 2.68 10.49
C ILE A 159 -2.12 2.81 10.34
N ILE A 160 -2.57 3.93 9.79
CA ILE A 160 -3.98 4.18 9.50
C ILE A 160 -4.17 4.11 7.99
N LEU A 161 -4.99 3.17 7.55
CA LEU A 161 -5.39 2.99 6.16
C LEU A 161 -6.84 3.44 6.03
N ASP A 162 -7.03 4.66 5.52
CA ASP A 162 -8.36 5.19 5.23
C ASP A 162 -8.72 4.86 3.79
N GLU A 163 -9.93 4.32 3.59
CA GLU A 163 -10.44 3.86 2.28
C GLU A 163 -9.49 2.88 1.54
N ALA A 164 -8.78 2.03 2.28
CA ALA A 164 -7.81 1.08 1.73
C ALA A 164 -8.40 0.12 0.67
N TRP A 165 -9.71 -0.03 0.62
CA TRP A 165 -10.47 -0.88 -0.31
C TRP A 165 -10.25 -0.49 -1.77
N LEU A 166 -10.03 0.78 -2.06
CA LEU A 166 -9.71 1.28 -3.40
C LEU A 166 -8.46 0.60 -3.99
N MET A 167 -7.53 0.23 -3.12
CA MET A 167 -6.27 -0.42 -3.51
C MET A 167 -6.39 -1.95 -3.59
N LEU A 168 -7.40 -2.54 -2.94
CA LEU A 168 -7.58 -3.99 -2.86
C LEU A 168 -8.13 -4.62 -4.14
N GLY A 169 -8.42 -3.85 -5.17
CA GLY A 169 -8.76 -4.33 -6.51
C GLY A 169 -7.68 -5.27 -7.10
N HIS A 170 -6.40 -4.94 -6.90
CA HIS A 170 -5.30 -5.68 -7.49
C HIS A 170 -4.79 -6.84 -6.60
N PRO A 171 -4.54 -8.05 -7.18
CA PRO A 171 -4.10 -9.23 -6.41
C PRO A 171 -2.79 -9.03 -5.63
N ALA A 172 -1.79 -8.34 -6.21
CA ALA A 172 -0.50 -8.10 -5.56
C ALA A 172 -0.66 -7.23 -4.31
N PHE A 173 -1.54 -6.22 -4.37
CA PHE A 173 -1.83 -5.37 -3.23
C PHE A 173 -2.57 -6.14 -2.13
N ARG A 174 -3.56 -6.97 -2.50
CA ARG A 174 -4.23 -7.87 -1.56
C ARG A 174 -3.25 -8.80 -0.85
N ALA A 175 -2.31 -9.38 -1.59
CA ALA A 175 -1.27 -10.23 -1.01
C ALA A 175 -0.40 -9.46 0.01
N LYS A 176 -0.02 -8.22 -0.30
CA LYS A 176 0.78 -7.36 0.58
C LYS A 176 0.02 -6.96 1.85
N ILE A 177 -1.25 -6.59 1.76
CA ILE A 177 -2.06 -6.29 2.94
C ILE A 177 -2.26 -7.53 3.83
N ARG A 178 -2.49 -8.71 3.23
CA ARG A 178 -2.54 -9.98 3.99
C ARG A 178 -1.25 -10.24 4.76
N GLU A 179 -0.11 -10.03 4.12
CA GLU A 179 1.20 -10.15 4.77
C GLU A 179 1.32 -9.14 5.92
N TRP A 180 0.99 -7.89 5.69
CA TRP A 180 1.07 -6.82 6.68
C TRP A 180 0.23 -7.10 7.93
N LEU A 181 -1.01 -7.51 7.77
CA LEU A 181 -1.88 -7.84 8.90
C LEU A 181 -1.30 -8.94 9.79
N LYS A 182 -0.49 -9.85 9.21
CA LYS A 182 0.18 -10.93 9.96
C LYS A 182 1.50 -10.50 10.59
N VAL A 183 2.29 -9.68 9.89
CA VAL A 183 3.68 -9.38 10.25
C VAL A 183 3.79 -8.13 11.13
N LEU A 184 3.02 -7.09 10.87
CA LEU A 184 3.15 -5.80 11.57
C LEU A 184 2.84 -5.88 13.07
N ARG A 185 1.95 -6.79 13.47
CA ARG A 185 1.70 -7.08 14.89
C ARG A 185 2.98 -7.50 15.61
N LYS A 186 3.85 -8.28 14.95
CA LYS A 186 5.14 -8.71 15.51
C LYS A 186 6.16 -7.56 15.57
N ALA A 187 5.98 -6.54 14.75
CA ALA A 187 6.81 -5.33 14.71
C ALA A 187 6.32 -4.23 15.68
N ASN A 188 5.44 -4.56 16.65
CA ASN A 188 4.84 -3.60 17.57
C ASN A 188 4.05 -2.48 16.86
N CYS A 189 3.42 -2.81 15.73
CA CYS A 189 2.67 -1.88 14.91
C CYS A 189 1.18 -2.25 14.89
N LEU A 190 0.34 -1.30 15.28
CA LEU A 190 -1.11 -1.38 15.15
C LEU A 190 -1.52 -0.95 13.74
N VAL A 191 -2.35 -1.75 13.08
CA VAL A 191 -2.99 -1.37 11.81
C VAL A 191 -4.45 -1.05 12.08
N LEU A 192 -4.87 0.17 11.73
CA LEU A 192 -6.26 0.62 11.78
C LEU A 192 -6.74 0.81 10.33
N MET A 193 -7.81 0.10 9.98
CA MET A 193 -8.43 0.21 8.66
C MET A 193 -9.81 0.85 8.82
N ALA A 194 -10.10 1.85 8.00
CA ALA A 194 -11.38 2.53 7.98
C ALA A 194 -12.04 2.44 6.60
N THR A 195 -13.38 2.36 6.58
CA THR A 195 -14.18 2.43 5.35
C THR A 195 -15.54 3.05 5.63
N GLN A 196 -16.07 3.73 4.63
CA GLN A 196 -17.45 4.20 4.60
C GLN A 196 -18.40 3.17 3.97
N SER A 197 -17.86 2.18 3.25
CA SER A 197 -18.62 1.19 2.49
C SER A 197 -18.33 -0.23 2.95
N LEU A 198 -19.33 -0.89 3.53
CA LEU A 198 -19.26 -2.32 3.85
C LEU A 198 -19.21 -3.20 2.61
N SER A 199 -19.87 -2.77 1.52
CA SER A 199 -19.86 -3.49 0.26
C SER A 199 -18.47 -3.55 -0.35
N ASP A 200 -17.70 -2.47 -0.27
CA ASP A 200 -16.33 -2.42 -0.78
C ASP A 200 -15.43 -3.34 0.04
N ALA A 201 -15.58 -3.33 1.36
CA ALA A 201 -14.90 -4.29 2.23
C ALA A 201 -15.27 -5.74 1.88
N ALA A 202 -16.54 -6.03 1.66
CA ALA A 202 -17.03 -7.36 1.32
C ALA A 202 -16.52 -7.84 -0.06
N ASN A 203 -16.39 -6.93 -1.01
CA ASN A 203 -15.92 -7.20 -2.37
C ASN A 203 -14.39 -7.13 -2.53
N SER A 204 -13.66 -6.78 -1.48
CA SER A 204 -12.20 -6.62 -1.50
C SER A 204 -11.43 -7.90 -1.83
N GLY A 205 -12.07 -9.07 -1.72
CA GLY A 205 -11.43 -10.38 -1.88
C GLY A 205 -10.51 -10.80 -0.71
N ILE A 206 -10.49 -10.02 0.39
CA ILE A 206 -9.73 -10.33 1.61
C ILE A 206 -10.56 -10.13 2.89
N LEU A 207 -11.89 -10.04 2.78
CA LEU A 207 -12.76 -9.82 3.94
C LEU A 207 -12.49 -10.83 5.06
N ASP A 208 -12.35 -12.12 4.71
CA ASP A 208 -12.12 -13.19 5.68
C ASP A 208 -10.82 -12.94 6.46
N VAL A 209 -9.74 -12.56 5.74
CA VAL A 209 -8.46 -12.24 6.37
C VAL A 209 -8.56 -11.01 7.28
N ILE A 210 -9.33 -10.00 6.87
CA ILE A 210 -9.55 -8.79 7.68
C ILE A 210 -10.33 -9.16 8.95
N VAL A 211 -11.42 -9.91 8.81
CA VAL A 211 -12.25 -10.34 9.95
C VAL A 211 -11.46 -11.16 10.95
N GLU A 212 -10.65 -12.12 10.49
CA GLU A 212 -9.80 -12.97 11.32
C GLU A 212 -8.62 -12.22 11.96
N SER A 213 -8.06 -11.23 11.25
CA SER A 213 -6.87 -10.51 11.72
C SER A 213 -7.18 -9.31 12.60
N THR A 214 -8.44 -8.84 12.62
CA THR A 214 -8.87 -7.70 13.43
C THR A 214 -9.70 -8.17 14.62
N ALA A 215 -9.06 -8.27 15.78
CA ALA A 215 -9.72 -8.63 17.04
C ALA A 215 -10.72 -7.56 17.50
N THR A 216 -10.52 -6.31 17.08
CA THR A 216 -11.38 -5.18 17.46
C THR A 216 -12.05 -4.60 16.22
N LYS A 217 -13.37 -4.45 16.30
CA LYS A 217 -14.19 -3.86 15.24
C LYS A 217 -15.06 -2.75 15.85
N ILE A 218 -15.11 -1.60 15.19
CA ILE A 218 -15.92 -0.46 15.59
C ILE A 218 -16.91 -0.17 14.46
N PHE A 219 -18.19 -0.27 14.77
CA PHE A 219 -19.26 -0.02 13.82
C PHE A 219 -19.96 1.30 14.14
N LEU A 220 -20.21 2.09 13.12
CA LEU A 220 -20.97 3.33 13.21
C LEU A 220 -22.48 3.05 13.06
N PRO A 221 -23.35 3.89 13.61
CA PRO A 221 -24.80 3.78 13.43
C PRO A 221 -25.17 3.79 11.94
N ASN A 222 -26.07 2.89 11.57
CA ASN A 222 -26.56 2.78 10.20
C ASN A 222 -28.06 2.44 10.22
N VAL A 223 -28.89 3.40 9.85
CA VAL A 223 -30.36 3.21 9.83
C VAL A 223 -30.83 2.13 8.85
N TYR A 224 -30.00 1.83 7.85
CA TYR A 224 -30.24 0.77 6.86
C TYR A 224 -29.67 -0.59 7.26
N ALA A 225 -29.16 -0.73 8.50
CA ALA A 225 -28.53 -1.98 8.94
C ALA A 225 -29.47 -3.20 8.91
N ARG A 226 -30.81 -2.97 8.95
CA ARG A 226 -31.84 -4.02 8.88
C ARG A 226 -32.18 -4.49 7.47
N ASP A 227 -31.81 -3.73 6.44
CA ASP A 227 -32.07 -4.10 5.06
C ASP A 227 -31.35 -5.42 4.76
N GLU A 228 -31.99 -6.31 4.02
CA GLU A 228 -31.54 -7.70 3.85
C GLU A 228 -30.09 -7.80 3.39
N ASP A 229 -29.71 -7.04 2.36
CA ASP A 229 -28.35 -7.01 1.82
C ASP A 229 -27.34 -6.44 2.82
N THR A 230 -27.69 -5.34 3.49
CA THR A 230 -26.83 -4.70 4.49
C THR A 230 -26.65 -5.58 5.72
N ALA A 231 -27.72 -6.21 6.19
CA ALA A 231 -27.68 -7.15 7.29
C ALA A 231 -26.83 -8.39 6.98
N ALA A 232 -26.87 -8.87 5.72
CA ALA A 232 -26.01 -9.97 5.28
C ALA A 232 -24.51 -9.59 5.36
N LEU A 233 -24.13 -8.36 4.98
CA LEU A 233 -22.76 -7.87 5.12
C LEU A 233 -22.32 -7.80 6.59
N TYR A 234 -23.16 -7.28 7.47
CA TYR A 234 -22.86 -7.25 8.92
C TYR A 234 -22.70 -8.65 9.50
N ARG A 235 -23.52 -9.63 9.08
CA ARG A 235 -23.37 -11.03 9.50
C ARG A 235 -22.03 -11.63 9.04
N ARG A 236 -21.60 -11.32 7.81
CA ARG A 236 -20.27 -11.74 7.32
C ARG A 236 -19.12 -11.13 8.14
N MET A 237 -19.34 -9.97 8.76
CA MET A 237 -18.39 -9.33 9.68
C MET A 237 -18.50 -9.83 11.11
N GLY A 238 -19.34 -10.84 11.36
CA GLY A 238 -19.47 -11.50 12.67
C GLY A 238 -20.57 -10.94 13.58
N LEU A 239 -21.46 -10.04 13.11
CA LEU A 239 -22.54 -9.52 13.91
C LEU A 239 -23.77 -10.43 13.90
N ASN A 240 -24.41 -10.59 15.06
CA ASN A 240 -25.70 -11.26 15.17
C ASN A 240 -26.88 -10.28 14.98
N ALA A 241 -28.11 -10.82 14.93
CA ALA A 241 -29.31 -10.02 14.69
C ALA A 241 -29.52 -8.92 15.74
N ARG A 242 -29.21 -9.16 17.01
CA ARG A 242 -29.33 -8.17 18.08
C ARG A 242 -28.35 -7.02 17.92
N GLN A 243 -27.14 -7.32 17.52
CA GLN A 243 -26.10 -6.33 17.27
C GLN A 243 -26.44 -5.43 16.06
N ILE A 244 -26.99 -6.03 15.01
CA ILE A 244 -27.49 -5.28 13.84
C ILE A 244 -28.65 -4.36 14.23
N GLU A 245 -29.55 -4.83 15.11
CA GLU A 245 -30.65 -4.02 15.64
C GLU A 245 -30.13 -2.80 16.42
N ILE A 246 -29.08 -2.99 17.22
CA ILE A 246 -28.44 -1.87 17.95
C ILE A 246 -27.87 -0.84 16.97
N LEU A 247 -27.21 -1.27 15.89
CA LEU A 247 -26.69 -0.35 14.88
C LEU A 247 -27.76 0.44 14.18
N ALA A 248 -28.91 -0.20 13.86
CA ALA A 248 -30.02 0.44 13.20
C ALA A 248 -30.71 1.53 14.05
N THR A 249 -30.62 1.40 15.37
CA THR A 249 -31.28 2.31 16.33
C THR A 249 -30.32 3.28 17.02
N ALA A 250 -29.01 3.09 16.86
CA ALA A 250 -28.00 3.93 17.48
C ALA A 250 -28.00 5.36 16.94
N ILE A 251 -27.64 6.32 17.78
CA ILE A 251 -27.63 7.74 17.44
C ILE A 251 -26.33 8.11 16.71
N PRO A 252 -26.40 8.58 15.44
CA PRO A 252 -25.21 8.99 14.71
C PRO A 252 -24.40 10.07 15.44
N LYS A 253 -23.08 10.02 15.33
CA LYS A 253 -22.10 10.94 15.95
C LYS A 253 -22.11 10.97 17.48
N ARG A 254 -22.89 10.11 18.15
CA ARG A 254 -22.95 9.99 19.62
C ARG A 254 -22.67 8.59 20.14
N GLN A 255 -23.01 7.57 19.34
CA GLN A 255 -22.88 6.18 19.75
C GLN A 255 -22.04 5.43 18.74
N TYR A 256 -21.24 4.49 19.22
CA TYR A 256 -20.39 3.61 18.45
C TYR A 256 -20.54 2.20 19.00
N TYR A 257 -20.67 1.21 18.14
CA TYR A 257 -20.75 -0.17 18.55
C TYR A 257 -19.38 -0.83 18.48
N TYR A 258 -18.85 -1.16 19.64
CA TYR A 258 -17.52 -1.75 19.78
C TYR A 258 -17.63 -3.26 20.01
N VAL A 259 -16.90 -4.04 19.22
CA VAL A 259 -16.76 -5.48 19.37
C VAL A 259 -15.28 -5.79 19.51
N SER A 260 -14.93 -6.52 20.57
CA SER A 260 -13.57 -7.05 20.74
C SER A 260 -13.66 -8.53 21.07
N GLU A 261 -12.88 -9.31 20.37
CA GLU A 261 -12.65 -10.72 20.68
C GLU A 261 -11.48 -10.77 21.68
N ASN A 262 -11.78 -11.09 22.93
CA ASN A 262 -10.77 -11.34 23.98
C ASN A 262 -10.46 -12.81 24.07
#